data_185874019d7ec187e4d2dc7d1f876041
#
_entry.id   185874019d7ec187e4d2dc7d1f876041
#
_cell.length_a   1.000
_cell.length_b   1.000
_cell.length_c   1.000
_cell.angle_alpha   90.00
_cell.angle_beta   90.00
_cell.angle_gamma   90.00
#
_symmetry.space_group_name_H-M   'P 1'
#
loop_
_entity.id
_entity.type
_entity.pdbx_description
1 polymer ?
#
loop_
_entity_poly.entity_id
_entity_poly.type
_entity_poly.pdbx_seq_one_letter_code
_entity_poly.pdbx_strand_id
1 'polypeptide(L)'
;SSDVCSSDLAPASESILQRRLRKFRRLKRGYWSFLFVVGLYLLSFALPLLANNVALVVKYEGRYYVPLVTYQPASTFGQGAIGEPDYRGLKAAFAASGQGNWVLMPPYPYGPNESLLDQDGAPPHRPTDRHFFGTDDRGRDVLVRQIGRAHV
;
A
#
# COMPACT_ATOMS: atom_id res chain seq x y z
N SER A 1 19.51 -38.80 -60.42
CA SER A 1 18.35 -38.00 -60.07
C SER A 1 18.21 -37.99 -58.56
N SER A 2 18.72 -36.97 -57.95
CA SER A 2 18.74 -36.79 -56.49
C SER A 2 17.63 -35.76 -56.16
N ASP A 3 16.46 -36.20 -55.76
CA ASP A 3 15.41 -35.34 -55.29
C ASP A 3 15.74 -34.93 -53.86
N VAL A 4 16.29 -33.71 -53.78
CA VAL A 4 16.49 -33.03 -52.50
C VAL A 4 15.12 -32.63 -51.99
N CYS A 5 14.58 -33.42 -51.08
CA CYS A 5 13.42 -33.07 -50.29
C CYS A 5 13.80 -31.94 -49.32
N SER A 6 13.62 -30.69 -49.76
CA SER A 6 13.72 -29.54 -48.90
C SER A 6 12.56 -29.62 -47.88
N SER A 7 12.90 -29.99 -46.68
CA SER A 7 11.99 -29.92 -45.53
C SER A 7 11.62 -28.45 -45.29
N ASP A 8 10.51 -28.03 -45.89
CA ASP A 8 9.87 -26.77 -45.54
C ASP A 8 9.49 -26.80 -44.05
N LEU A 9 10.41 -26.25 -43.25
CA LEU A 9 10.12 -25.92 -41.87
C LEU A 9 8.95 -24.94 -41.85
N ALA A 10 7.75 -25.45 -41.70
CA ALA A 10 6.56 -24.65 -41.53
C ALA A 10 6.83 -23.64 -40.41
N PRO A 11 6.64 -22.33 -40.63
CA PRO A 11 6.88 -21.34 -39.59
C PRO A 11 5.99 -21.68 -38.40
N ALA A 12 6.63 -21.77 -37.22
CA ALA A 12 5.95 -22.09 -35.99
C ALA A 12 4.65 -21.26 -35.87
N SER A 13 3.51 -21.95 -35.80
CA SER A 13 2.19 -21.30 -35.80
C SER A 13 2.11 -20.34 -34.61
N GLU A 14 2.22 -19.05 -34.88
CA GLU A 14 2.07 -18.04 -33.84
C GLU A 14 0.70 -18.22 -33.17
N SER A 15 0.69 -18.28 -31.84
CA SER A 15 -0.54 -18.40 -31.10
C SER A 15 -1.46 -17.21 -31.38
N ILE A 16 -2.77 -17.44 -31.37
CA ILE A 16 -3.78 -16.40 -31.59
C ILE A 16 -3.57 -15.21 -30.64
N LEU A 17 -3.14 -15.48 -29.42
CA LEU A 17 -2.82 -14.46 -28.41
C LEU A 17 -1.63 -13.57 -28.84
N GLN A 18 -0.57 -14.17 -29.37
CA GLN A 18 0.60 -13.42 -29.83
C GLN A 18 0.27 -12.48 -30.99
N ARG A 19 -0.56 -12.95 -31.96
CA ARG A 19 -1.04 -12.12 -33.07
C ARG A 19 -1.89 -10.96 -32.58
N ARG A 20 -2.82 -11.20 -31.64
CA ARG A 20 -3.67 -10.16 -31.04
C ARG A 20 -2.84 -9.14 -30.25
N LEU A 21 -1.89 -9.59 -29.44
CA LEU A 21 -1.01 -8.72 -28.66
C LEU A 21 -0.13 -7.85 -29.57
N ARG A 22 0.41 -8.42 -30.65
CA ARG A 22 1.21 -7.68 -31.65
C ARG A 22 0.34 -6.60 -32.34
N LYS A 23 -0.90 -6.92 -32.70
CA LYS A 23 -1.84 -5.96 -33.29
C LYS A 23 -2.19 -4.86 -32.29
N PHE A 24 -2.42 -5.20 -31.03
CA PHE A 24 -2.71 -4.26 -29.95
C PHE A 24 -1.54 -3.28 -29.72
N ARG A 25 -0.31 -3.78 -29.69
CA ARG A 25 0.89 -2.93 -29.56
C ARG A 25 1.07 -1.92 -30.69
N ARG A 26 0.55 -2.20 -31.89
CA ARG A 26 0.57 -1.26 -33.02
C ARG A 26 -0.39 -0.10 -32.83
N LEU A 27 -1.44 -0.26 -32.04
CA LEU A 27 -2.39 0.79 -31.67
C LEU A 27 -1.80 1.64 -30.53
N LYS A 28 -0.87 2.54 -30.88
CA LYS A 28 -0.08 3.31 -29.89
C LYS A 28 -0.96 3.96 -28.81
N ARG A 29 -2.07 4.61 -29.18
CA ARG A 29 -2.98 5.26 -28.23
C ARG A 29 -3.60 4.25 -27.24
N GLY A 30 -4.16 3.15 -27.75
CA GLY A 30 -4.75 2.11 -26.91
C GLY A 30 -3.74 1.41 -26.01
N TYR A 31 -2.54 1.15 -26.52
CA TYR A 31 -1.46 0.53 -25.73
C TYR A 31 -1.00 1.43 -24.58
N TRP A 32 -0.78 2.72 -24.81
CA TRP A 32 -0.39 3.66 -23.76
C TRP A 32 -1.50 3.86 -22.72
N SER A 33 -2.77 3.97 -23.16
CA SER A 33 -3.90 4.04 -22.22
C SER A 33 -4.00 2.78 -21.34
N PHE A 34 -3.79 1.61 -21.94
CA PHE A 34 -3.78 0.35 -21.20
C PHE A 34 -2.64 0.30 -20.18
N LEU A 35 -1.40 0.66 -20.58
CA LEU A 35 -0.27 0.72 -19.65
C LEU A 35 -0.50 1.71 -18.52
N PHE A 36 -1.11 2.85 -18.81
CA PHE A 36 -1.45 3.84 -17.80
C PHE A 36 -2.43 3.30 -16.77
N VAL A 37 -3.52 2.66 -17.21
CA VAL A 37 -4.51 2.04 -16.31
C VAL A 37 -3.90 0.91 -15.49
N VAL A 38 -3.11 0.03 -16.13
CA VAL A 38 -2.40 -1.04 -15.42
C VAL A 38 -1.39 -0.47 -14.42
N GLY A 39 -0.67 0.59 -14.80
CA GLY A 39 0.26 1.28 -13.90
C GLY A 39 -0.43 1.87 -12.68
N LEU A 40 -1.56 2.55 -12.86
CA LEU A 40 -2.38 3.06 -11.75
C LEU A 40 -2.91 1.92 -10.87
N TYR A 41 -3.34 0.83 -11.48
CA TYR A 41 -3.81 -0.35 -10.74
C TYR A 41 -2.70 -0.96 -9.89
N LEU A 42 -1.50 -1.14 -10.45
CA LEU A 42 -0.34 -1.63 -9.71
C LEU A 42 0.09 -0.65 -8.60
N LEU A 43 0.04 0.65 -8.89
CA LEU A 43 0.33 1.68 -7.88
C LEU A 43 -0.65 1.62 -6.71
N SER A 44 -1.91 1.24 -6.95
CA SER A 44 -2.90 1.12 -5.87
C SER A 44 -2.50 0.11 -4.80
N PHE A 45 -1.77 -0.96 -5.14
CA PHE A 45 -1.22 -1.91 -4.16
C PHE A 45 -0.11 -1.32 -3.28
N ALA A 46 0.51 -0.22 -3.71
CA ALA A 46 1.51 0.48 -2.92
C ALA A 46 0.89 1.50 -1.95
N LEU A 47 -0.40 1.80 -2.07
CA LEU A 47 -1.07 2.79 -1.20
C LEU A 47 -1.01 2.44 0.29
N PRO A 48 -1.14 1.17 0.75
CA PRO A 48 -0.97 0.81 2.15
C PRO A 48 0.44 1.09 2.70
N LEU A 49 1.45 1.18 1.83
CA LEU A 49 2.81 1.58 2.22
C LEU A 49 2.90 3.10 2.44
N LEU A 50 2.02 3.88 1.84
CA LEU A 50 2.00 5.34 1.90
C LEU A 50 1.05 5.86 2.97
N ALA A 51 -0.11 5.22 3.15
CA ALA A 51 -1.14 5.65 4.08
C ALA A 51 -1.69 4.45 4.85
N ASN A 52 -1.23 4.30 6.10
CA ASN A 52 -1.66 3.25 7.01
C ASN A 52 -1.31 3.63 8.46
N ASN A 53 -2.11 3.19 9.42
CA ASN A 53 -1.80 3.30 10.86
C ASN A 53 -0.83 2.20 11.35
N VAL A 54 -0.59 1.17 10.54
CA VAL A 54 0.34 0.08 10.87
C VAL A 54 1.76 0.48 10.49
N ALA A 55 2.72 0.22 11.37
CA ALA A 55 4.13 0.47 11.09
C ALA A 55 4.66 -0.44 9.98
N LEU A 56 5.53 0.10 9.13
CA LEU A 56 6.22 -0.67 8.09
C LEU A 56 7.25 -1.62 8.71
N VAL A 57 8.07 -1.09 9.63
CA VAL A 57 9.10 -1.86 10.34
C VAL A 57 9.20 -1.35 11.77
N VAL A 58 9.30 -2.27 12.72
CA VAL A 58 9.56 -1.99 14.12
C VAL A 58 10.84 -2.72 14.54
N LYS A 59 11.80 -2.01 15.10
CA LYS A 59 12.93 -2.60 15.79
C LYS A 59 12.68 -2.54 17.30
N TYR A 60 12.55 -3.71 17.90
CA TYR A 60 12.34 -3.84 19.34
C TYR A 60 13.26 -4.91 19.92
N GLU A 61 14.01 -4.57 20.96
CA GLU A 61 14.98 -5.46 21.63
C GLU A 61 15.94 -6.19 20.68
N GLY A 62 16.43 -5.47 19.65
CA GLY A 62 17.35 -6.02 18.65
C GLY A 62 16.70 -6.90 17.56
N ARG A 63 15.39 -7.15 17.62
CA ARG A 63 14.63 -7.88 16.61
C ARG A 63 13.88 -6.94 15.69
N TYR A 64 13.75 -7.36 14.43
CA TYR A 64 12.96 -6.63 13.43
C TYR A 64 11.61 -7.32 13.24
N TYR A 65 10.57 -6.52 13.30
CA TYR A 65 9.19 -6.92 13.05
C TYR A 65 8.67 -6.15 11.85
N VAL A 66 7.87 -6.80 11.01
CA VAL A 66 7.19 -6.19 9.85
C VAL A 66 5.68 -6.33 10.05
N PRO A 67 5.07 -5.46 10.86
CA PRO A 67 3.64 -5.57 11.21
C PRO A 67 2.71 -5.51 10.01
N LEU A 68 3.11 -4.84 8.94
CA LEU A 68 2.33 -4.76 7.70
C LEU A 68 2.04 -6.14 7.07
N VAL A 69 2.94 -7.11 7.27
CA VAL A 69 2.84 -8.48 6.71
C VAL A 69 2.40 -9.49 7.75
N THR A 70 2.86 -9.32 8.98
CA THR A 70 2.61 -10.28 10.07
C THR A 70 1.98 -9.56 11.25
N TYR A 71 0.76 -9.91 11.61
CA TYR A 71 0.09 -9.36 12.78
C TYR A 71 0.93 -9.54 14.04
N GLN A 72 1.11 -8.48 14.80
CA GLN A 72 1.78 -8.48 16.09
C GLN A 72 0.82 -7.91 17.15
N PRO A 73 0.57 -8.65 18.24
CA PRO A 73 -0.26 -8.13 19.33
C PRO A 73 0.48 -7.03 20.12
N ALA A 74 -0.27 -6.11 20.70
CA ALA A 74 0.27 -5.00 21.50
C ALA A 74 1.18 -5.46 22.65
N SER A 75 0.91 -6.62 23.22
CA SER A 75 1.73 -7.24 24.29
C SER A 75 3.16 -7.56 23.85
N THR A 76 3.42 -7.77 22.56
CA THR A 76 4.78 -8.01 22.03
C THR A 76 5.69 -6.80 22.25
N PHE A 77 5.13 -5.60 22.27
CA PHE A 77 5.87 -4.34 22.44
C PHE A 77 5.70 -3.74 23.84
N GLY A 78 5.22 -4.53 24.79
CA GLY A 78 5.03 -4.08 26.17
C GLY A 78 3.85 -3.13 26.38
N GLN A 79 2.95 -2.99 25.42
CA GLN A 79 1.72 -2.22 25.56
C GLN A 79 0.67 -3.09 26.28
N GLY A 80 0.02 -2.56 27.31
CA GLY A 80 -1.02 -3.26 28.06
C GLY A 80 -2.37 -3.35 27.32
N ALA A 81 -2.48 -2.85 26.11
CA ALA A 81 -3.69 -2.89 25.30
C ALA A 81 -3.92 -4.29 24.72
N ILE A 82 -5.20 -4.68 24.62
CA ILE A 82 -5.60 -5.90 23.95
C ILE A 82 -5.88 -5.53 22.48
N GLY A 83 -5.20 -6.22 21.56
CA GLY A 83 -5.39 -6.02 20.11
C GLY A 83 -4.18 -5.45 19.40
N GLU A 84 -4.44 -4.57 18.44
CA GLU A 84 -3.40 -3.95 17.62
C GLU A 84 -2.61 -2.89 18.41
N PRO A 85 -1.27 -2.83 18.27
CA PRO A 85 -0.44 -1.83 18.94
C PRO A 85 -0.74 -0.41 18.43
N ASP A 86 -0.66 0.56 19.34
CA ASP A 86 -0.55 1.97 18.92
C ASP A 86 0.89 2.26 18.48
N TYR A 87 1.15 2.14 17.19
CA TYR A 87 2.51 2.36 16.65
C TYR A 87 2.97 3.81 16.71
N ARG A 88 2.04 4.79 16.74
CA ARG A 88 2.40 6.21 16.90
C ARG A 88 2.84 6.49 18.34
N GLY A 89 2.08 6.00 19.33
CA GLY A 89 2.47 6.05 20.73
C GLY A 89 3.78 5.29 20.99
N LEU A 90 3.95 4.12 20.36
CA LEU A 90 5.18 3.33 20.45
C LEU A 90 6.40 4.09 19.89
N LYS A 91 6.25 4.77 18.76
CA LYS A 91 7.30 5.62 18.18
C LYS A 91 7.71 6.74 19.13
N ALA A 92 6.74 7.41 19.76
CA ALA A 92 7.01 8.46 20.75
C ALA A 92 7.69 7.89 22.00
N ALA A 93 7.24 6.76 22.53
CA ALA A 93 7.85 6.08 23.68
C ALA A 93 9.29 5.64 23.40
N PHE A 94 9.58 5.09 22.22
CA PHE A 94 10.94 4.67 21.85
C PHE A 94 11.86 5.87 21.65
N ALA A 95 11.37 6.98 21.10
CA ALA A 95 12.13 8.22 21.01
C ALA A 95 12.50 8.78 22.39
N ALA A 96 11.60 8.66 23.37
CA ALA A 96 11.83 9.11 24.74
C ALA A 96 12.79 8.18 25.54
N SER A 97 12.74 6.86 25.29
CA SER A 97 13.53 5.87 26.04
C SER A 97 15.00 5.80 25.62
N GLY A 98 15.35 6.22 24.38
CA GLY A 98 16.73 6.22 23.89
C GLY A 98 17.42 4.86 23.79
N GLN A 99 16.68 3.74 23.90
CA GLN A 99 17.23 2.37 23.95
C GLN A 99 17.60 1.76 22.60
N GLY A 100 17.71 2.57 21.55
CA GLY A 100 18.02 2.10 20.19
C GLY A 100 16.87 1.36 19.49
N ASN A 101 15.69 1.34 20.10
CA ASN A 101 14.45 0.88 19.48
C ASN A 101 13.87 2.00 18.58
N TRP A 102 13.23 1.63 17.47
CA TRP A 102 12.62 2.61 16.60
C TRP A 102 11.46 2.00 15.79
N VAL A 103 10.59 2.88 15.33
CA VAL A 103 9.42 2.53 14.52
C VAL A 103 9.45 3.34 13.23
N LEU A 104 9.43 2.65 12.08
CA LEU A 104 9.27 3.26 10.77
C LEU A 104 7.78 3.28 10.41
N MET A 105 7.20 4.47 10.46
CA MET A 105 5.81 4.68 10.06
C MET A 105 5.71 5.04 8.57
N PRO A 106 4.56 4.76 7.91
CA PRO A 106 4.27 5.34 6.62
C PRO A 106 4.32 6.87 6.64
N PRO A 107 4.51 7.52 5.47
CA PRO A 107 4.49 8.99 5.38
C PRO A 107 3.19 9.62 5.87
N TYR A 108 2.06 8.91 5.72
CA TYR A 108 0.75 9.32 6.20
C TYR A 108 0.22 8.27 7.20
N PRO A 109 0.50 8.43 8.52
CA PRO A 109 0.33 7.38 9.53
C PRO A 109 -1.08 7.33 10.12
N TYR A 110 -2.11 7.36 9.27
CA TYR A 110 -3.51 7.31 9.68
C TYR A 110 -4.24 6.13 9.03
N GLY A 111 -5.16 5.51 9.78
CA GLY A 111 -5.97 4.39 9.33
C GLY A 111 -7.34 4.79 8.78
N PRO A 112 -7.93 4.01 7.86
CA PRO A 112 -9.23 4.33 7.25
C PRO A 112 -10.41 4.22 8.24
N ASN A 113 -10.25 3.42 9.29
CA ASN A 113 -11.28 3.17 10.32
C ASN A 113 -10.96 3.82 11.66
N GLU A 114 -9.82 4.50 11.77
CA GLU A 114 -9.36 5.12 12.97
C GLU A 114 -10.11 6.43 13.23
N SER A 115 -10.71 6.59 14.41
CA SER A 115 -11.29 7.85 14.87
C SER A 115 -10.21 8.69 15.51
N LEU A 116 -9.92 9.84 14.91
CA LEU A 116 -8.87 10.76 15.35
C LEU A 116 -9.46 11.68 16.42
N LEU A 117 -9.00 11.52 17.65
CA LEU A 117 -9.43 12.30 18.81
C LEU A 117 -8.37 13.37 19.18
N ASP A 118 -7.41 13.61 18.29
CA ASP A 118 -6.31 14.54 18.47
C ASP A 118 -6.66 16.00 18.10
N GLN A 119 -7.87 16.23 17.61
CA GLN A 119 -8.38 17.56 17.29
C GLN A 119 -9.40 18.04 18.31
N ASP A 120 -9.29 19.29 18.72
CA ASP A 120 -10.23 19.91 19.64
C ASP A 120 -11.59 20.17 18.96
N GLY A 121 -12.66 19.78 19.65
CA GLY A 121 -14.03 20.01 19.22
C GLY A 121 -14.71 18.78 18.64
N ALA A 122 -15.98 18.95 18.26
CA ALA A 122 -16.77 17.87 17.66
C ALA A 122 -16.49 17.79 16.14
N PRO A 123 -16.31 16.56 15.59
CA PRO A 123 -16.20 16.38 14.14
C PRO A 123 -17.50 16.81 13.43
N PRO A 124 -17.46 17.18 12.12
CA PRO A 124 -16.31 17.10 11.22
C PRO A 124 -15.35 18.28 11.34
N HIS A 125 -14.05 18.00 11.17
CA HIS A 125 -13.00 19.03 11.18
C HIS A 125 -12.61 19.43 9.76
N ARG A 126 -12.24 20.71 9.61
CA ARG A 126 -11.79 21.26 8.33
C ARG A 126 -10.45 20.67 7.89
N PRO A 127 -10.08 20.75 6.59
CA PRO A 127 -8.76 20.39 6.11
C PRO A 127 -7.66 21.11 6.88
N THR A 128 -6.61 20.37 7.23
CA THR A 128 -5.42 20.84 7.93
C THR A 128 -4.17 20.22 7.30
N ASP A 129 -2.98 20.71 7.68
CA ASP A 129 -1.70 20.16 7.21
C ASP A 129 -1.51 18.66 7.57
N ARG A 130 -2.22 18.19 8.60
CA ARG A 130 -2.21 16.77 9.02
C ARG A 130 -3.29 15.94 8.36
N HIS A 131 -4.44 16.55 8.05
CA HIS A 131 -5.61 15.93 7.46
C HIS A 131 -6.03 16.72 6.22
N PHE A 132 -5.45 16.37 5.08
CA PHE A 132 -5.58 17.16 3.83
C PHE A 132 -7.03 17.36 3.36
N PHE A 133 -7.92 16.40 3.60
CA PHE A 133 -9.34 16.49 3.26
C PHE A 133 -10.23 16.63 4.49
N GLY A 134 -9.64 16.93 5.66
CA GLY A 134 -10.36 17.01 6.92
C GLY A 134 -10.84 15.65 7.41
N THR A 135 -11.80 15.67 8.34
CA THR A 135 -12.39 14.47 8.94
C THR A 135 -13.88 14.36 8.63
N ASP A 136 -14.39 13.12 8.68
CA ASP A 136 -15.83 12.87 8.57
C ASP A 136 -16.56 13.16 9.90
N ASP A 137 -17.86 12.86 9.93
CA ASP A 137 -18.75 13.00 11.10
C ASP A 137 -18.31 12.15 12.32
N ARG A 138 -17.46 11.17 12.12
CA ARG A 138 -16.90 10.29 13.16
C ARG A 138 -15.45 10.60 13.51
N GLY A 139 -14.90 11.70 12.98
CA GLY A 139 -13.52 12.09 13.19
C GLY A 139 -12.51 11.23 12.42
N ARG A 140 -12.91 10.48 11.38
CA ARG A 140 -11.99 9.67 10.56
C ARG A 140 -11.47 10.49 9.40
N ASP A 141 -10.20 10.28 9.04
CA ASP A 141 -9.57 10.98 7.93
C ASP A 141 -10.21 10.62 6.58
N VAL A 142 -10.68 11.65 5.87
CA VAL A 142 -11.39 11.47 4.59
C VAL A 142 -10.47 10.97 3.50
N LEU A 143 -9.21 11.44 3.44
CA LEU A 143 -8.24 11.01 2.43
C LEU A 143 -7.94 9.53 2.55
N VAL A 144 -7.59 9.06 3.75
CA VAL A 144 -7.25 7.66 4.00
C VAL A 144 -8.45 6.75 3.77
N ARG A 145 -9.63 7.23 4.11
CA ARG A 145 -10.88 6.48 3.87
C ARG A 145 -11.17 6.30 2.39
N GLN A 146 -10.86 7.28 1.54
CA GLN A 146 -10.98 7.14 0.08
C GLN A 146 -9.97 6.12 -0.46
N ILE A 147 -8.74 6.16 0.03
CA ILE A 147 -7.69 5.20 -0.32
C ILE A 147 -8.07 3.79 0.13
N GLY A 148 -8.47 3.62 1.40
CA GLY A 148 -8.80 2.32 1.99
C GLY A 148 -10.01 1.63 1.34
N ARG A 149 -11.00 2.38 0.84
CA ARG A 149 -12.15 1.83 0.12
C ARG A 149 -11.82 1.20 -1.22
N ALA A 150 -10.70 1.58 -1.83
CA ALA A 150 -10.27 1.02 -3.10
C ALA A 150 -9.76 -0.43 -2.98
N HIS A 151 -9.57 -0.92 -1.75
CA HIS A 151 -8.99 -2.25 -1.46
C HIS A 151 -9.92 -3.21 -0.70
N VAL A 152 -11.17 -2.84 -0.47
CA VAL A 152 -12.17 -3.69 0.19
C VAL A 152 -13.11 -4.32 -0.81
#